data_d538cb7bee24fa4d2013d40d8baf6299
#
_entry.id   d538cb7bee24fa4d2013d40d8baf6299
#
_cell.length_a   1.000
_cell.length_b   1.000
_cell.length_c   1.000
_cell.angle_alpha   90.00
_cell.angle_beta   90.00
_cell.angle_gamma   90.00
#
_symmetry.space_group_name_H-M   'P 1'
#
loop_
_entity.id
_entity.type
_entity.pdbx_description
1 polymer ?
#
loop_
_entity_poly.entity_id
_entity_poly.type
_entity_poly.pdbx_seq_one_letter_code
_entity_poly.pdbx_strand_id
1 'polypeptide(L)'
;LILAIFLGYFLTIHKKAVPVSLPFIQIIAAFPAPAYFPLIYAITLPFLHGVLGDDASTEFYVLLLCFISTFYYVFFNFWVGIQAIPTEFWEVMRNHELKVLTSLRRIILPATFPYLIAGLSSTINSAWGGLAVAEYWPNIYGNHTLQVHVGMMKLITSNVANGHTGIAAWTSLLFAIVVIIFGIIFTRNLMDLARKKYVVEEGIYQA
;
A
#
# COMPACT_ATOMS: atom_id res chain seq x y z
N LEU A 1 6.06 1.44 -1.06
CA LEU A 1 6.65 1.65 -2.38
C LEU A 1 8.06 1.05 -2.48
N ILE A 2 9.00 1.47 -1.64
CA ILE A 2 10.41 1.00 -1.69
C ILE A 2 10.50 -0.53 -1.60
N LEU A 3 9.82 -1.14 -0.64
CA LEU A 3 9.82 -2.60 -0.48
C LEU A 3 9.19 -3.32 -1.68
N ALA A 4 8.12 -2.77 -2.25
CA ALA A 4 7.47 -3.34 -3.44
C ALA A 4 8.41 -3.33 -4.66
N ILE A 5 9.11 -2.21 -4.87
CA ILE A 5 10.11 -2.07 -5.94
C ILE A 5 11.26 -3.04 -5.72
N PHE A 6 11.81 -3.10 -4.51
CA PHE A 6 12.90 -4.00 -4.17
C PHE A 6 12.53 -5.47 -4.39
N LEU A 7 11.39 -5.89 -3.84
CA LEU A 7 10.92 -7.28 -3.95
C LEU A 7 10.59 -7.66 -5.40
N GLY A 8 9.88 -6.78 -6.14
CA GLY A 8 9.56 -7.03 -7.55
C GLY A 8 10.81 -7.12 -8.43
N TYR A 9 11.77 -6.22 -8.22
CA TYR A 9 13.05 -6.28 -8.93
C TYR A 9 13.88 -7.52 -8.56
N PHE A 10 13.92 -7.86 -7.27
CA PHE A 10 14.59 -9.08 -6.79
C PHE A 10 14.02 -10.34 -7.47
N LEU A 11 12.71 -10.47 -7.56
CA LEU A 11 12.06 -11.61 -8.22
C LEU A 11 12.34 -11.63 -9.74
N THR A 12 12.50 -10.47 -10.36
CA THR A 12 12.84 -10.38 -11.78
C THR A 12 14.23 -10.95 -12.07
N ILE A 13 15.19 -10.72 -11.18
CA ILE A 13 16.56 -11.27 -11.30
C ILE A 13 16.56 -12.77 -10.95
N HIS A 14 15.80 -13.16 -9.92
CA HIS A 14 15.77 -14.54 -9.41
C HIS A 14 14.55 -15.29 -9.93
N LYS A 15 14.43 -15.48 -11.25
CA LYS A 15 13.29 -16.11 -11.91
C LYS A 15 12.90 -17.47 -11.31
N LYS A 16 13.85 -18.23 -10.76
CA LYS A 16 13.60 -19.53 -10.11
C LYS A 16 12.79 -19.40 -8.81
N ALA A 17 12.82 -18.25 -8.15
CA ALA A 17 12.04 -18.00 -6.94
C ALA A 17 10.57 -17.62 -7.23
N VAL A 18 10.29 -17.12 -8.43
CA VAL A 18 8.97 -16.61 -8.83
C VAL A 18 7.83 -17.61 -8.61
N PRO A 19 7.93 -18.89 -9.08
CA PRO A 19 6.84 -19.86 -8.96
C PRO A 19 6.44 -20.18 -7.51
N VAL A 20 7.32 -19.95 -6.56
CA VAL A 20 7.07 -20.18 -5.12
C VAL A 20 6.66 -18.88 -4.44
N SER A 21 7.39 -17.79 -4.71
CA SER A 21 7.20 -16.53 -3.99
C SER A 21 5.91 -15.83 -4.36
N LEU A 22 5.51 -15.82 -5.64
CA LEU A 22 4.26 -15.14 -6.04
C LEU A 22 3.01 -15.77 -5.43
N PRO A 23 2.80 -17.12 -5.51
CA PRO A 23 1.66 -17.75 -4.85
C PRO A 23 1.68 -17.53 -3.34
N PHE A 24 2.84 -17.56 -2.70
CA PHE A 24 2.97 -17.32 -1.26
C PHE A 24 2.55 -15.89 -0.89
N ILE A 25 3.05 -14.88 -1.61
CA ILE A 25 2.65 -13.47 -1.42
C ILE A 25 1.15 -13.31 -1.67
N GLN A 26 0.60 -14.00 -2.68
CA GLN A 26 -0.81 -13.93 -3.03
C GLN A 26 -1.71 -14.56 -1.95
N ILE A 27 -1.29 -15.66 -1.34
CA ILE A 27 -2.01 -16.28 -0.21
C ILE A 27 -2.05 -15.31 0.97
N ILE A 28 -0.91 -14.69 1.32
CA ILE A 28 -0.86 -13.71 2.42
C ILE A 28 -1.72 -12.48 2.08
N ALA A 29 -1.70 -12.02 0.84
CA ALA A 29 -2.51 -10.89 0.38
C ALA A 29 -4.02 -11.18 0.41
N ALA A 30 -4.42 -12.42 0.14
CA ALA A 30 -5.82 -12.85 0.16
C ALA A 30 -6.36 -13.04 1.59
N PHE A 31 -5.47 -13.29 2.56
CA PHE A 31 -5.89 -13.48 3.95
C PHE A 31 -6.13 -12.12 4.62
N PRO A 32 -7.33 -11.86 5.17
CA PRO A 32 -7.66 -10.57 5.73
C PRO A 32 -6.73 -10.19 6.88
N ALA A 33 -5.99 -9.07 6.76
CA ALA A 33 -5.08 -8.62 7.81
C ALA A 33 -5.75 -8.52 9.19
N PRO A 34 -6.98 -8.05 9.35
CA PRO A 34 -7.66 -8.04 10.63
C PRO A 34 -7.83 -9.42 11.29
N ALA A 35 -7.82 -10.50 10.52
CA ALA A 35 -8.01 -11.84 11.08
C ALA A 35 -6.79 -12.37 11.86
N TYR A 36 -5.58 -11.95 11.50
CA TYR A 36 -4.34 -12.39 12.16
C TYR A 36 -3.60 -11.28 12.92
N PHE A 37 -3.99 -10.04 12.70
CA PHE A 37 -3.33 -8.90 13.32
C PHE A 37 -3.41 -8.89 14.86
N PRO A 38 -4.52 -9.29 15.52
CA PRO A 38 -4.56 -9.43 16.97
C PRO A 38 -3.49 -10.36 17.53
N LEU A 39 -3.14 -11.42 16.80
CA LEU A 39 -2.06 -12.33 17.19
C LEU A 39 -0.69 -11.64 17.10
N ILE A 40 -0.42 -10.90 16.02
CA ILE A 40 0.80 -10.10 15.88
C ILE A 40 0.89 -9.10 17.04
N TYR A 41 -0.20 -8.38 17.29
CA TYR A 41 -0.29 -7.41 18.38
C TYR A 41 0.03 -8.06 19.73
N ALA A 42 -0.63 -9.17 20.07
CA ALA A 42 -0.44 -9.87 21.34
C ALA A 42 1.00 -10.34 21.58
N ILE A 43 1.66 -10.87 20.54
CA ILE A 43 3.02 -11.41 20.63
C ILE A 43 4.06 -10.29 20.75
N THR A 44 3.86 -9.19 20.02
CA THR A 44 4.88 -8.14 19.89
C THR A 44 4.69 -6.99 20.88
N LEU A 45 3.49 -6.85 21.48
CA LEU A 45 3.15 -5.75 22.39
C LEU A 45 4.14 -5.58 23.56
N PRO A 46 4.52 -6.61 24.32
CA PRO A 46 5.42 -6.44 25.46
C PRO A 46 6.79 -5.89 25.04
N PHE A 47 7.28 -6.32 23.89
CA PHE A 47 8.56 -5.86 23.35
C PHE A 47 8.47 -4.41 22.85
N LEU A 48 7.47 -4.10 22.06
CA LEU A 48 7.32 -2.76 21.45
C LEU A 48 7.00 -1.69 22.49
N HIS A 49 6.15 -1.99 23.48
CA HIS A 49 5.93 -1.07 24.61
C HIS A 49 7.21 -0.78 25.39
N GLY A 50 8.04 -1.79 25.62
CA GLY A 50 9.32 -1.62 26.31
C GLY A 50 10.34 -0.77 25.56
N VAL A 51 10.28 -0.76 24.22
CA VAL A 51 11.24 -0.03 23.36
C VAL A 51 10.74 1.35 22.97
N LEU A 52 9.47 1.47 22.57
CA LEU A 52 8.90 2.68 21.99
C LEU A 52 8.03 3.51 22.96
N GLY A 53 7.57 2.89 24.05
CA GLY A 53 6.52 3.45 24.90
C GLY A 53 5.12 3.31 24.30
N ASP A 54 4.09 3.72 25.06
CA ASP A 54 2.70 3.43 24.74
C ASP A 54 2.21 4.13 23.46
N ASP A 55 2.48 5.41 23.35
CA ASP A 55 1.99 6.23 22.23
C ASP A 55 2.63 5.82 20.89
N ALA A 56 3.95 5.72 20.86
CA ALA A 56 4.68 5.39 19.65
C ALA A 56 4.42 3.93 19.20
N SER A 57 4.20 3.01 20.15
CA SER A 57 3.82 1.63 19.81
C SER A 57 2.43 1.57 19.20
N THR A 58 1.47 2.36 19.70
CA THR A 58 0.13 2.46 19.13
C THR A 58 0.17 2.95 17.69
N GLU A 59 0.84 4.07 17.42
CA GLU A 59 0.99 4.59 16.05
C GLU A 59 1.71 3.61 15.13
N PHE A 60 2.72 2.90 15.63
CA PHE A 60 3.40 1.86 14.89
C PHE A 60 2.44 0.73 14.47
N TYR A 61 1.57 0.25 15.37
CA TYR A 61 0.60 -0.80 15.04
C TYR A 61 -0.42 -0.36 14.00
N VAL A 62 -0.89 0.87 14.07
CA VAL A 62 -1.79 1.45 13.06
C VAL A 62 -1.12 1.49 11.69
N LEU A 63 0.11 1.99 11.62
CA LEU A 63 0.90 2.00 10.39
C LEU A 63 1.18 0.59 9.88
N LEU A 64 1.50 -0.35 10.76
CA LEU A 64 1.77 -1.74 10.40
C LEU A 64 0.53 -2.41 9.82
N LEU A 65 -0.65 -2.22 10.42
CA LEU A 65 -1.90 -2.78 9.91
C LEU A 65 -2.25 -2.21 8.54
N CYS A 66 -2.15 -0.88 8.37
CA CYS A 66 -2.35 -0.24 7.09
C CYS A 66 -1.34 -0.75 6.03
N PHE A 67 -0.07 -0.88 6.41
CA PHE A 67 0.97 -1.39 5.53
C PHE A 67 0.68 -2.83 5.08
N ILE A 68 0.42 -3.74 6.01
CA ILE A 68 0.13 -5.15 5.71
C ILE A 68 -1.11 -5.28 4.83
N SER A 69 -2.13 -4.45 5.06
CA SER A 69 -3.39 -4.50 4.30
C SER A 69 -3.26 -3.96 2.88
N THR A 70 -2.28 -3.11 2.57
CA THR A 70 -2.26 -2.33 1.32
C THR A 70 -0.99 -2.53 0.47
N PHE A 71 0.09 -3.04 1.05
CA PHE A 71 1.37 -3.25 0.37
C PHE A 71 1.23 -3.98 -0.97
N TYR A 72 0.34 -4.96 -1.04
CA TYR A 72 0.17 -5.85 -2.19
C TYR A 72 -0.29 -5.12 -3.45
N TYR A 73 -1.06 -4.05 -3.32
CA TYR A 73 -1.53 -3.28 -4.48
C TYR A 73 -0.38 -2.67 -5.26
N VAL A 74 0.59 -2.05 -4.58
CA VAL A 74 1.79 -1.51 -5.24
C VAL A 74 2.67 -2.64 -5.76
N PHE A 75 2.84 -3.70 -4.98
CA PHE A 75 3.69 -4.81 -5.36
C PHE A 75 3.20 -5.49 -6.65
N PHE A 76 1.93 -5.90 -6.71
CA PHE A 76 1.40 -6.60 -7.89
C PHE A 76 1.33 -5.69 -9.12
N ASN A 77 0.96 -4.42 -8.97
CA ASN A 77 1.00 -3.49 -10.08
C ASN A 77 2.42 -3.29 -10.60
N PHE A 78 3.39 -3.10 -9.74
CA PHE A 78 4.79 -2.99 -10.14
C PHE A 78 5.29 -4.28 -10.82
N TRP A 79 4.93 -5.44 -10.28
CA TRP A 79 5.25 -6.73 -10.88
C TRP A 79 4.72 -6.87 -12.31
N VAL A 80 3.43 -6.53 -12.51
CA VAL A 80 2.83 -6.52 -13.86
C VAL A 80 3.55 -5.52 -14.76
N GLY A 81 3.86 -4.34 -14.26
CA GLY A 81 4.60 -3.32 -14.99
C GLY A 81 5.99 -3.81 -15.44
N ILE A 82 6.72 -4.53 -14.58
CA ILE A 82 8.02 -5.12 -14.97
C ILE A 82 7.85 -6.16 -16.08
N GLN A 83 6.81 -6.99 -16.02
CA GLN A 83 6.56 -8.00 -17.06
C GLN A 83 6.14 -7.37 -18.40
N ALA A 84 5.62 -6.16 -18.37
CA ALA A 84 5.25 -5.41 -19.58
C ALA A 84 6.43 -4.71 -20.27
N ILE A 85 7.62 -4.69 -19.67
CA ILE A 85 8.81 -4.08 -20.28
C ILE A 85 9.25 -4.93 -21.48
N PRO A 86 9.34 -4.36 -22.72
CA PRO A 86 9.78 -5.07 -23.89
C PRO A 86 11.19 -5.69 -23.73
N THR A 87 11.40 -6.83 -24.41
CA THR A 87 12.66 -7.60 -24.31
C THR A 87 13.89 -6.81 -24.75
N GLU A 88 13.72 -5.89 -25.69
CA GLU A 88 14.77 -5.02 -26.22
C GLU A 88 15.43 -4.17 -25.10
N PHE A 89 14.63 -3.68 -24.16
CA PHE A 89 15.17 -2.94 -23.02
C PHE A 89 16.01 -3.81 -22.08
N TRP A 90 15.62 -5.06 -21.89
CA TRP A 90 16.42 -6.03 -21.13
C TRP A 90 17.73 -6.37 -21.82
N GLU A 91 17.73 -6.48 -23.15
CA GLU A 91 18.93 -6.70 -23.94
C GLU A 91 19.87 -5.49 -23.89
N VAL A 92 19.34 -4.27 -24.01
CA VAL A 92 20.14 -3.05 -23.84
C VAL A 92 20.78 -3.00 -22.46
N MET A 93 20.04 -3.29 -21.38
CA MET A 93 20.61 -3.31 -20.03
C MET A 93 21.75 -4.32 -19.89
N ARG A 94 21.60 -5.51 -20.50
CA ARG A 94 22.59 -6.57 -20.45
C ARG A 94 23.81 -6.26 -21.32
N ASN A 95 23.59 -5.81 -22.56
CA ASN A 95 24.69 -5.55 -23.51
C ASN A 95 25.57 -4.36 -23.08
N HIS A 96 24.98 -3.39 -22.39
CA HIS A 96 25.73 -2.25 -21.83
C HIS A 96 26.19 -2.48 -20.39
N GLU A 97 26.03 -3.68 -19.84
CA GLU A 97 26.44 -4.06 -18.48
C GLU A 97 25.99 -3.03 -17.42
N LEU A 98 24.76 -2.52 -17.56
CA LEU A 98 24.25 -1.46 -16.70
C LEU A 98 24.17 -1.93 -15.23
N LYS A 99 24.71 -1.12 -14.34
CA LYS A 99 24.59 -1.36 -12.88
C LYS A 99 23.12 -1.37 -12.46
N VAL A 100 22.79 -2.19 -11.48
CA VAL A 100 21.43 -2.36 -10.92
C VAL A 100 20.71 -1.03 -10.70
N LEU A 101 21.36 -0.09 -9.99
CA LEU A 101 20.77 1.22 -9.68
C LEU A 101 20.51 2.06 -10.94
N THR A 102 21.40 1.97 -11.93
CA THR A 102 21.25 2.69 -13.22
C THR A 102 20.09 2.10 -14.03
N SER A 103 20.01 0.77 -14.13
CA SER A 103 18.92 0.06 -14.79
C SER A 103 17.57 0.40 -14.15
N LEU A 104 17.52 0.34 -12.80
CA LEU A 104 16.32 0.66 -12.04
C LEU A 104 15.86 2.10 -12.30
N ARG A 105 16.77 3.08 -12.15
CA ARG A 105 16.43 4.50 -12.22
C ARG A 105 16.13 5.01 -13.64
N ARG A 106 16.87 4.50 -14.65
CA ARG A 106 16.80 5.03 -16.02
C ARG A 106 15.86 4.28 -16.94
N ILE A 107 15.57 3.02 -16.66
CA ILE A 107 14.76 2.16 -17.54
C ILE A 107 13.54 1.62 -16.79
N ILE A 108 13.74 0.87 -15.71
CA ILE A 108 12.66 0.13 -15.07
C ILE A 108 11.63 1.05 -14.43
N LEU A 109 12.06 2.00 -13.59
CA LEU A 109 11.13 2.92 -12.92
C LEU A 109 10.36 3.81 -13.91
N PRO A 110 10.99 4.42 -14.94
CA PRO A 110 10.25 5.13 -15.98
C PRO A 110 9.24 4.25 -16.73
N ALA A 111 9.65 3.06 -17.16
CA ALA A 111 8.78 2.14 -17.88
C ALA A 111 7.60 1.61 -17.04
N THR A 112 7.82 1.39 -15.74
CA THR A 112 6.80 0.91 -14.81
C THR A 112 6.03 2.02 -14.10
N PHE A 113 6.33 3.28 -14.39
CA PHE A 113 5.75 4.42 -13.67
C PHE A 113 4.21 4.45 -13.71
N PRO A 114 3.53 4.22 -14.84
CA PRO A 114 2.06 4.17 -14.89
C PRO A 114 1.48 3.10 -13.95
N TYR A 115 2.11 1.93 -13.89
CA TYR A 115 1.71 0.83 -13.01
C TYR A 115 1.93 1.16 -11.54
N LEU A 116 3.04 1.83 -11.22
CA LEU A 116 3.30 2.30 -9.86
C LEU A 116 2.26 3.31 -9.39
N ILE A 117 1.84 4.22 -10.26
CA ILE A 117 0.78 5.19 -9.94
C ILE A 117 -0.57 4.50 -9.75
N ALA A 118 -0.91 3.53 -10.59
CA ALA A 118 -2.13 2.73 -10.44
C ALA A 118 -2.12 1.96 -9.10
N GLY A 119 -1.00 1.31 -8.79
CA GLY A 119 -0.80 0.61 -7.51
C GLY A 119 -0.89 1.54 -6.30
N LEU A 120 -0.27 2.72 -6.37
CA LEU A 120 -0.33 3.74 -5.31
C LEU A 120 -1.77 4.24 -5.10
N SER A 121 -2.50 4.53 -6.17
CA SER A 121 -3.91 4.95 -6.09
C SER A 121 -4.76 3.88 -5.42
N SER A 122 -4.58 2.61 -5.80
CA SER A 122 -5.29 1.49 -5.16
C SER A 122 -4.90 1.32 -3.70
N THR A 123 -3.61 1.47 -3.36
CA THR A 123 -3.10 1.44 -1.98
C THR A 123 -3.76 2.51 -1.11
N ILE A 124 -3.80 3.75 -1.59
CA ILE A 124 -4.38 4.87 -0.84
C ILE A 124 -5.88 4.68 -0.66
N ASN A 125 -6.60 4.28 -1.73
CA ASN A 125 -8.03 4.02 -1.65
C ASN A 125 -8.35 2.89 -0.66
N SER A 126 -7.55 1.83 -0.64
CA SER A 126 -7.71 0.72 0.31
C SER A 126 -7.33 1.13 1.75
N ALA A 127 -6.34 2.01 1.90
CA ALA A 127 -5.90 2.50 3.21
C ALA A 127 -7.01 3.26 3.95
N TRP A 128 -7.85 4.01 3.25
CA TRP A 128 -9.01 4.67 3.87
C TRP A 128 -9.94 3.66 4.58
N GLY A 129 -10.19 2.51 3.95
CA GLY A 129 -10.96 1.42 4.57
C GLY A 129 -10.20 0.75 5.72
N GLY A 130 -8.88 0.58 5.58
CA GLY A 130 -8.02 0.00 6.63
C GLY A 130 -7.99 0.85 7.91
N LEU A 131 -7.97 2.17 7.79
CA LEU A 131 -8.00 3.10 8.92
C LEU A 131 -9.26 2.93 9.79
N ALA A 132 -10.38 2.47 9.20
CA ALA A 132 -11.62 2.23 9.95
C ALA A 132 -11.44 1.25 11.11
N VAL A 133 -10.55 0.28 10.94
CA VAL A 133 -10.21 -0.70 11.98
C VAL A 133 -8.94 -0.29 12.73
N ALA A 134 -7.96 0.30 12.03
CA ALA A 134 -6.66 0.62 12.59
C ALA A 134 -6.70 1.73 13.65
N GLU A 135 -7.50 2.78 13.43
CA GLU A 135 -7.53 3.94 14.34
C GLU A 135 -8.29 3.68 15.65
N TYR A 136 -9.24 2.73 15.63
CA TYR A 136 -9.99 2.35 16.82
C TYR A 136 -10.42 0.89 16.76
N TRP A 137 -9.77 0.07 17.55
CA TRP A 137 -10.07 -1.36 17.67
C TRP A 137 -10.24 -1.75 19.14
N PRO A 138 -11.47 -1.79 19.64
CA PRO A 138 -11.75 -2.19 21.01
C PRO A 138 -11.48 -3.69 21.19
N ASN A 139 -10.92 -4.03 22.33
CA ASN A 139 -10.65 -5.43 22.73
C ASN A 139 -9.86 -6.23 21.69
N ILE A 140 -8.87 -5.59 21.06
CA ILE A 140 -8.01 -6.25 20.06
C ILE A 140 -7.32 -7.50 20.63
N TYR A 141 -6.93 -7.44 21.92
CA TYR A 141 -6.39 -8.56 22.68
C TYR A 141 -6.77 -8.43 24.15
N GLY A 142 -7.57 -9.34 24.68
CA GLY A 142 -8.09 -9.23 26.04
C GLY A 142 -8.85 -7.92 26.24
N ASN A 143 -8.42 -7.12 27.23
CA ASN A 143 -9.01 -5.79 27.51
C ASN A 143 -8.22 -4.63 26.83
N HIS A 144 -7.20 -4.94 26.02
CA HIS A 144 -6.43 -3.92 25.33
C HIS A 144 -7.21 -3.34 24.14
N THR A 145 -7.28 -2.03 24.08
CA THR A 145 -7.88 -1.29 22.96
C THR A 145 -6.77 -0.60 22.18
N LEU A 146 -6.66 -0.88 20.90
CA LEU A 146 -5.81 -0.13 19.99
C LEU A 146 -6.57 1.14 19.59
N GLN A 147 -6.04 2.31 19.94
CA GLN A 147 -6.64 3.59 19.54
C GLN A 147 -5.58 4.68 19.42
N VAL A 148 -5.63 5.42 18.33
CA VAL A 148 -4.79 6.61 18.12
C VAL A 148 -5.26 7.78 18.96
N HIS A 149 -4.40 8.77 19.20
CA HIS A 149 -4.80 10.00 19.89
C HIS A 149 -5.80 10.82 19.09
N VAL A 150 -5.52 11.02 17.79
CA VAL A 150 -6.36 11.79 16.87
C VAL A 150 -6.55 10.99 15.59
N GLY A 151 -7.81 10.80 15.19
CA GLY A 151 -8.13 10.10 13.95
C GLY A 151 -9.58 10.31 13.56
N MET A 152 -9.87 10.49 12.26
CA MET A 152 -11.23 10.70 11.78
C MET A 152 -12.07 9.44 11.91
N MET A 153 -11.49 8.28 11.61
CA MET A 153 -12.20 7.00 11.74
C MET A 153 -12.42 6.64 13.21
N LYS A 154 -11.44 6.93 14.10
CA LYS A 154 -11.64 6.83 15.55
C LYS A 154 -12.83 7.70 16.01
N LEU A 155 -12.89 8.95 15.53
CA LEU A 155 -13.96 9.86 15.90
C LEU A 155 -15.33 9.33 15.46
N ILE A 156 -15.43 8.80 14.23
CA ILE A 156 -16.65 8.17 13.72
C ILE A 156 -17.03 6.96 14.59
N THR A 157 -16.10 6.01 14.73
CA THR A 157 -16.36 4.72 15.36
C THR A 157 -16.68 4.87 16.85
N SER A 158 -15.96 5.74 17.58
CA SER A 158 -16.22 6.00 19.00
C SER A 158 -17.55 6.69 19.23
N ASN A 159 -17.94 7.64 18.36
CA ASN A 159 -19.25 8.29 18.47
C ASN A 159 -20.42 7.34 18.15
N VAL A 160 -20.24 6.42 17.19
CA VAL A 160 -21.23 5.34 16.94
C VAL A 160 -21.35 4.44 18.17
N ALA A 161 -20.24 4.00 18.75
CA ALA A 161 -20.23 3.15 19.94
C ALA A 161 -20.91 3.83 21.16
N ASN A 162 -20.79 5.15 21.29
CA ASN A 162 -21.39 5.95 22.36
C ASN A 162 -22.83 6.41 22.06
N GLY A 163 -23.42 6.02 20.94
CA GLY A 163 -24.77 6.39 20.56
C GLY A 163 -24.90 7.82 20.00
N HIS A 164 -23.84 8.55 19.79
CA HIS A 164 -23.83 9.91 19.24
C HIS A 164 -23.90 9.87 17.70
N THR A 165 -24.98 9.30 17.14
CA THR A 165 -25.14 9.04 15.70
C THR A 165 -25.10 10.30 14.85
N GLY A 166 -25.60 11.43 15.36
CA GLY A 166 -25.55 12.72 14.65
C GLY A 166 -24.11 13.21 14.40
N ILE A 167 -23.25 13.14 15.43
CA ILE A 167 -21.84 13.53 15.31
C ILE A 167 -21.11 12.57 14.37
N ALA A 168 -21.36 11.27 14.50
CA ALA A 168 -20.77 10.26 13.62
C ALA A 168 -21.16 10.50 12.15
N ALA A 169 -22.43 10.83 11.86
CA ALA A 169 -22.91 11.12 10.51
C ALA A 169 -22.21 12.35 9.90
N TRP A 170 -22.11 13.44 10.65
CA TRP A 170 -21.41 14.64 10.20
C TRP A 170 -19.93 14.38 9.95
N THR A 171 -19.25 13.66 10.85
CA THR A 171 -17.83 13.31 10.68
C THR A 171 -17.64 12.41 9.47
N SER A 172 -18.54 11.45 9.24
CA SER A 172 -18.52 10.59 8.05
C SER A 172 -18.68 11.37 6.75
N LEU A 173 -19.57 12.37 6.73
CA LEU A 173 -19.75 13.24 5.57
C LEU A 173 -18.48 14.05 5.28
N LEU A 174 -17.89 14.67 6.31
CA LEU A 174 -16.64 15.40 6.17
C LEU A 174 -15.49 14.49 5.67
N PHE A 175 -15.39 13.29 6.22
CA PHE A 175 -14.42 12.29 5.77
C PHE A 175 -14.62 11.92 4.30
N ALA A 176 -15.87 11.67 3.87
CA ALA A 176 -16.19 11.38 2.48
C ALA A 176 -15.74 12.52 1.53
N ILE A 177 -15.99 13.78 1.92
CA ILE A 177 -15.54 14.96 1.15
C ILE A 177 -14.02 14.97 1.03
N VAL A 178 -13.28 14.73 2.11
CA VAL A 178 -11.81 14.68 2.10
C VAL A 178 -11.31 13.58 1.16
N VAL A 179 -11.88 12.37 1.24
CA VAL A 179 -11.52 11.24 0.38
C VAL A 179 -11.79 11.55 -1.10
N ILE A 180 -12.94 12.15 -1.41
CA ILE A 180 -13.30 12.53 -2.79
C ILE A 180 -12.33 13.58 -3.33
N ILE A 181 -12.07 14.66 -2.59
CA ILE A 181 -11.15 15.73 -3.01
C ILE A 181 -9.75 15.16 -3.22
N PHE A 182 -9.27 14.36 -2.26
CA PHE A 182 -7.96 13.72 -2.37
C PHE A 182 -7.91 12.78 -3.58
N GLY A 183 -8.92 11.93 -3.78
CA GLY A 183 -9.00 11.00 -4.92
C GLY A 183 -8.96 11.72 -6.26
N ILE A 184 -9.73 12.81 -6.41
CA ILE A 184 -9.73 13.60 -7.65
C ILE A 184 -8.37 14.25 -7.88
N ILE A 185 -7.82 14.96 -6.89
CA ILE A 185 -6.57 15.71 -7.05
C ILE A 185 -5.39 14.76 -7.24
N PHE A 186 -5.25 13.77 -6.37
CA PHE A 186 -4.11 12.87 -6.36
C PHE A 186 -4.13 11.93 -7.57
N THR A 187 -5.21 11.16 -7.72
CA THR A 187 -5.29 10.12 -8.76
C THR A 187 -5.29 10.73 -10.15
N ARG A 188 -6.11 11.75 -10.39
CA ARG A 188 -6.19 12.41 -11.70
C ARG A 188 -4.85 13.03 -12.11
N ASN A 189 -4.25 13.85 -11.25
CA ASN A 189 -3.01 14.55 -11.60
C ASN A 189 -1.84 13.58 -11.82
N LEU A 190 -1.74 12.53 -11.01
CA LEU A 190 -0.68 11.54 -11.15
C LEU A 190 -0.89 10.64 -12.37
N MET A 191 -2.12 10.24 -12.67
CA MET A 191 -2.42 9.46 -13.87
C MET A 191 -2.19 10.29 -15.13
N ASP A 192 -2.55 11.58 -15.13
CA ASP A 192 -2.28 12.47 -16.24
C ASP A 192 -0.77 12.67 -16.45
N LEU A 193 -0.01 12.79 -15.36
CA LEU A 193 1.45 12.85 -15.40
C LEU A 193 2.05 11.55 -15.97
N ALA A 194 1.55 10.41 -15.53
CA ALA A 194 1.98 9.09 -16.01
C ALA A 194 1.76 8.99 -17.53
N ARG A 195 0.55 9.31 -18.00
CA ARG A 195 0.19 9.26 -19.42
C ARG A 195 1.04 10.21 -20.27
N LYS A 196 1.20 11.46 -19.84
CA LYS A 196 1.94 12.49 -20.62
C LYS A 196 3.43 12.23 -20.70
N LYS A 197 4.05 11.62 -19.70
CA LYS A 197 5.51 11.57 -19.59
C LYS A 197 6.10 10.18 -19.81
N TYR A 198 5.34 9.11 -19.56
CA TYR A 198 5.89 7.76 -19.44
C TYR A 198 5.13 6.69 -20.26
N VAL A 199 4.11 7.04 -21.04
CA VAL A 199 3.44 6.09 -21.91
C VAL A 199 4.26 5.91 -23.18
N VAL A 200 4.81 4.73 -23.37
CA VAL A 200 5.53 4.31 -24.58
C VAL A 200 4.56 3.76 -25.64
N GLU A 201 3.28 3.60 -25.30
CA GLU A 201 2.29 2.84 -26.09
C GLU A 201 1.45 3.68 -27.07
N GLU A 202 1.69 4.98 -27.25
CA GLU A 202 0.92 5.78 -28.22
C GLU A 202 1.04 5.30 -29.68
N GLY A 203 1.97 4.39 -29.98
CA GLY A 203 2.16 3.85 -31.33
C GLY A 203 1.29 2.64 -31.70
N ILE A 204 0.66 1.97 -30.76
CA ILE A 204 -0.07 0.70 -31.01
C ILE A 204 -1.58 0.91 -31.24
N TYR A 205 -2.15 2.02 -30.78
CA TYR A 205 -3.58 2.32 -30.88
C TYR A 205 -3.97 3.38 -31.92
N GLN A 206 -3.07 3.81 -32.79
CA GLN A 206 -3.34 4.72 -33.90
C GLN A 206 -3.22 4.03 -35.28
N ALA A 207 -3.34 2.71 -35.32
CA ALA A 207 -3.42 1.98 -36.61
C ALA A 207 -4.84 1.46 -36.83
#